data_6d90b1275d60c233e68d04ba18bb4ebe
#
_entry.id   6d90b1275d60c233e68d04ba18bb4ebe
#
_cell.length_a   1.000
_cell.length_b   1.000
_cell.length_c   1.000
_cell.angle_alpha   90.00
_cell.angle_beta   90.00
_cell.angle_gamma   90.00
#
_symmetry.space_group_name_H-M   'P 1'
#
loop_
_entity.id
_entity.type
_entity.pdbx_description
1 polymer ?
#
loop_
_entity_poly.entity_id
_entity_poly.type
_entity_poly.pdbx_seq_one_letter_code
_entity_poly.pdbx_strand_id
1 'polypeptide(L)'
;METAYTYDGDGNIRTLETKAGENVLLSFAYQYDGNGNRTAKTGMQAALGGITAGNNALDISYNYDVRGQLLEERRNGASVCYAYDKAGNRIRKTDAQGETRYLYNEKNQLVEEESPADRKQFSYDRQGGIIEEKNAAGIRLFSYNSRHQQTRVETETGSVQENRYDAEGLRFELLENGRRTSFVYHDGELLQEEGREEQKTSYHLGAGMEAFRRGQELSYYHRDEQLSTVFVTDGQGEIRNSYQYDAFGMSLGTTEKLNNRIRYTGQQYDELTEQYYLRARYYNPVAGRFMQEDVYQGDGLNLYAYCGNNPVVYDDPSGYKRKACPPQGKISESVDESGTSSVAKPNHGQGFSSKGYNPKPGERTRDQRL
;
A
#
# COMPACT_ATOMS: atom_id res chain seq x y z
N MET A 1 11.41 -10.48 -20.46
CA MET A 1 11.08 -10.54 -19.02
C MET A 1 9.97 -11.52 -18.82
N GLU A 2 10.10 -12.40 -17.83
CA GLU A 2 9.11 -13.42 -17.51
C GLU A 2 8.96 -13.50 -16.00
N THR A 3 7.72 -13.55 -15.51
CA THR A 3 7.43 -13.80 -14.10
C THR A 3 6.55 -15.05 -13.99
N ALA A 4 7.01 -16.02 -13.23
CA ALA A 4 6.33 -17.29 -13.03
C ALA A 4 5.90 -17.47 -11.57
N TYR A 5 4.72 -18.05 -11.37
CA TYR A 5 4.15 -18.36 -10.07
C TYR A 5 3.84 -19.84 -9.98
N THR A 6 4.05 -20.44 -8.81
CA THR A 6 3.46 -21.73 -8.47
C THR A 6 2.60 -21.59 -7.23
N TYR A 7 1.62 -22.48 -7.07
CA TYR A 7 0.64 -22.41 -5.99
C TYR A 7 0.62 -23.71 -5.19
N ASP A 8 0.21 -23.64 -3.94
CA ASP A 8 -0.11 -24.80 -3.11
C ASP A 8 -1.56 -25.28 -3.37
N GLY A 9 -1.99 -26.33 -2.64
CA GLY A 9 -3.34 -26.91 -2.78
C GLY A 9 -4.48 -25.99 -2.33
N ASP A 10 -4.18 -24.97 -1.52
CA ASP A 10 -5.14 -24.00 -0.99
C ASP A 10 -5.19 -22.73 -1.87
N GLY A 11 -4.33 -22.65 -2.90
CA GLY A 11 -4.25 -21.53 -3.83
C GLY A 11 -3.33 -20.38 -3.37
N ASN A 12 -2.53 -20.59 -2.33
CA ASN A 12 -1.52 -19.61 -1.92
C ASN A 12 -0.29 -19.71 -2.83
N ILE A 13 0.39 -18.58 -3.06
CA ILE A 13 1.63 -18.55 -3.85
C ILE A 13 2.71 -19.38 -3.11
N ARG A 14 3.18 -20.44 -3.75
CA ARG A 14 4.27 -21.26 -3.22
C ARG A 14 5.63 -20.72 -3.64
N THR A 15 5.77 -20.30 -4.90
CA THR A 15 6.98 -19.66 -5.42
C THR A 15 6.63 -18.53 -6.37
N LEU A 16 7.53 -17.55 -6.43
CA LEU A 16 7.51 -16.45 -7.39
C LEU A 16 8.92 -16.31 -7.95
N GLU A 17 9.07 -16.31 -9.28
CA GLU A 17 10.35 -16.11 -9.94
C GLU A 17 10.22 -15.12 -11.10
N THR A 18 11.12 -14.13 -11.16
CA THR A 18 11.20 -13.16 -12.26
C THR A 18 12.58 -13.24 -12.91
N LYS A 19 12.58 -13.36 -14.25
CA LYS A 19 13.79 -13.48 -15.09
C LYS A 19 13.86 -12.40 -16.17
N ALA A 20 15.10 -11.97 -16.46
CA ALA A 20 15.46 -11.20 -17.64
C ALA A 20 16.36 -12.09 -18.53
N GLY A 21 15.79 -12.73 -19.56
CA GLY A 21 16.46 -13.79 -20.29
C GLY A 21 16.81 -14.97 -19.34
N GLU A 22 18.07 -15.34 -19.25
CA GLU A 22 18.54 -16.39 -18.34
C GLU A 22 18.84 -15.88 -16.90
N ASN A 23 18.88 -14.56 -16.70
CA ASN A 23 19.21 -13.97 -15.41
C ASN A 23 18.01 -13.95 -14.49
N VAL A 24 18.08 -14.59 -13.32
CA VAL A 24 17.07 -14.52 -12.26
C VAL A 24 17.24 -13.19 -11.52
N LEU A 25 16.24 -12.33 -11.57
CA LEU A 25 16.22 -11.05 -10.85
C LEU A 25 15.61 -11.21 -9.45
N LEU A 26 14.64 -12.12 -9.34
CA LEU A 26 13.84 -12.31 -8.13
C LEU A 26 13.44 -13.78 -8.07
N SER A 27 13.63 -14.43 -6.92
CA SER A 27 13.15 -15.79 -6.68
C SER A 27 12.79 -15.92 -5.20
N PHE A 28 11.51 -16.17 -4.91
CA PHE A 28 10.99 -16.34 -3.56
C PHE A 28 10.21 -17.64 -3.42
N ALA A 29 10.32 -18.25 -2.24
CA ALA A 29 9.49 -19.36 -1.77
C ALA A 29 8.77 -18.94 -0.48
N TYR A 30 7.52 -19.38 -0.33
CA TYR A 30 6.65 -18.96 0.76
C TYR A 30 6.12 -20.16 1.53
N GLN A 31 5.86 -19.95 2.83
CA GLN A 31 5.19 -20.90 3.71
C GLN A 31 4.03 -20.20 4.42
N TYR A 32 3.01 -20.98 4.77
CA TYR A 32 1.79 -20.49 5.41
C TYR A 32 1.39 -21.37 6.60
N ASP A 33 0.70 -20.80 7.56
CA ASP A 33 0.03 -21.53 8.63
C ASP A 33 -1.35 -22.05 8.18
N GLY A 34 -2.02 -22.82 9.04
CA GLY A 34 -3.35 -23.37 8.74
C GLY A 34 -4.47 -22.34 8.62
N ASN A 35 -4.21 -21.06 8.95
CA ASN A 35 -5.14 -19.95 8.78
C ASN A 35 -4.86 -19.14 7.50
N GLY A 36 -3.84 -19.54 6.73
CA GLY A 36 -3.41 -18.83 5.52
C GLY A 36 -2.50 -17.63 5.78
N ASN A 37 -2.02 -17.42 7.01
CA ASN A 37 -1.04 -16.37 7.26
C ASN A 37 0.33 -16.83 6.73
N ARG A 38 1.03 -15.95 6.01
CA ARG A 38 2.40 -16.23 5.54
C ARG A 38 3.35 -16.28 6.74
N THR A 39 4.02 -17.43 6.93
CA THR A 39 4.96 -17.64 8.04
C THR A 39 6.41 -17.48 7.62
N ALA A 40 6.71 -17.65 6.33
CA ALA A 40 8.06 -17.46 5.80
C ALA A 40 8.06 -16.95 4.35
N LYS A 41 9.11 -16.18 4.03
CA LYS A 41 9.51 -15.76 2.68
C LYS A 41 11.02 -15.93 2.58
N THR A 42 11.47 -16.86 1.74
CA THR A 42 12.90 -17.13 1.56
C THR A 42 13.27 -17.03 0.08
N GLY A 43 14.52 -16.67 -0.20
CA GLY A 43 14.96 -16.62 -1.59
C GLY A 43 16.00 -15.55 -1.85
N MET A 44 15.92 -14.90 -3.00
CA MET A 44 16.88 -13.86 -3.41
C MET A 44 16.20 -12.74 -4.17
N GLN A 45 16.79 -11.56 -4.03
CA GLN A 45 16.45 -10.35 -4.79
C GLN A 45 17.74 -9.74 -5.31
N ALA A 46 17.85 -9.47 -6.62
CA ALA A 46 19.03 -8.86 -7.22
C ALA A 46 19.29 -7.46 -6.65
N ALA A 47 20.55 -7.02 -6.63
CA ALA A 47 20.91 -5.64 -6.31
C ALA A 47 21.08 -4.80 -7.58
N LEU A 48 21.06 -3.48 -7.42
CA LEU A 48 21.37 -2.56 -8.51
C LEU A 48 22.82 -2.82 -9.00
N GLY A 49 22.99 -3.01 -10.32
CA GLY A 49 24.29 -3.36 -10.91
C GLY A 49 24.46 -4.83 -11.27
N GLY A 50 23.39 -5.62 -11.14
CA GLY A 50 23.35 -7.04 -11.54
C GLY A 50 23.54 -8.01 -10.39
N ILE A 51 23.41 -9.31 -10.69
CA ILE A 51 23.56 -10.40 -9.74
C ILE A 51 25.05 -10.55 -9.42
N THR A 52 25.56 -9.83 -8.43
CA THR A 52 26.84 -10.18 -7.82
C THR A 52 26.56 -11.27 -6.79
N ALA A 53 27.08 -12.45 -7.07
CA ALA A 53 26.94 -13.61 -6.22
C ALA A 53 27.33 -13.27 -4.76
N GLY A 54 26.42 -13.46 -3.85
CA GLY A 54 26.77 -13.66 -2.45
C GLY A 54 25.90 -13.00 -1.39
N ASN A 55 25.23 -11.87 -1.62
CA ASN A 55 24.60 -11.14 -0.50
C ASN A 55 23.12 -10.74 -0.66
N ASN A 56 22.41 -11.28 -1.63
CA ASN A 56 21.00 -10.94 -1.87
C ASN A 56 20.04 -12.00 -1.34
N ALA A 57 20.53 -12.90 -0.49
CA ALA A 57 19.69 -13.88 0.17
C ALA A 57 18.71 -13.18 1.13
N LEU A 58 17.46 -13.57 1.04
CA LEU A 58 16.38 -13.11 1.88
C LEU A 58 15.82 -14.28 2.67
N ASP A 59 15.84 -14.17 3.98
CA ASP A 59 15.23 -15.12 4.90
C ASP A 59 14.38 -14.32 5.88
N ILE A 60 13.05 -14.39 5.69
CA ILE A 60 12.09 -13.65 6.53
C ILE A 60 11.11 -14.66 7.12
N SER A 61 10.89 -14.56 8.43
CA SER A 61 9.83 -15.28 9.13
C SER A 61 8.89 -14.33 9.85
N TYR A 62 7.63 -14.77 10.00
CA TYR A 62 6.56 -13.98 10.59
C TYR A 62 5.84 -14.80 11.67
N ASN A 63 5.52 -14.15 12.78
CA ASN A 63 4.72 -14.71 13.86
C ASN A 63 3.49 -13.84 14.12
N TYR A 64 2.37 -14.48 14.46
CA TYR A 64 1.07 -13.84 14.64
C TYR A 64 0.43 -14.19 15.96
N ASP A 65 -0.45 -13.32 16.47
CA ASP A 65 -1.32 -13.65 17.57
C ASP A 65 -2.56 -14.45 17.10
N VAL A 66 -3.42 -14.85 18.05
CA VAL A 66 -4.65 -15.60 17.77
C VAL A 66 -5.68 -14.83 16.94
N ARG A 67 -5.53 -13.50 16.80
CA ARG A 67 -6.36 -12.63 15.95
C ARG A 67 -5.76 -12.41 14.57
N GLY A 68 -4.59 -13.01 14.31
CA GLY A 68 -3.84 -12.84 13.07
C GLY A 68 -3.03 -11.53 13.01
N GLN A 69 -2.84 -10.80 14.11
CA GLN A 69 -2.02 -9.59 14.15
C GLN A 69 -0.54 -9.98 14.13
N LEU A 70 0.28 -9.29 13.35
CA LEU A 70 1.72 -9.54 13.24
C LEU A 70 2.44 -9.21 14.56
N LEU A 71 3.03 -10.21 15.21
CA LEU A 71 3.81 -10.04 16.44
C LEU A 71 5.29 -9.87 16.19
N GLU A 72 5.83 -10.51 15.16
CA GLU A 72 7.24 -10.46 14.82
C GLU A 72 7.47 -10.60 13.32
N GLU A 73 8.35 -9.77 12.78
CA GLU A 73 9.05 -9.97 11.52
C GLU A 73 10.53 -10.20 11.83
N ARG A 74 11.07 -11.34 11.42
CA ARG A 74 12.51 -11.63 11.54
C ARG A 74 13.11 -11.74 10.15
N ARG A 75 14.00 -10.81 9.82
CA ARG A 75 14.64 -10.68 8.51
C ARG A 75 16.13 -10.88 8.62
N ASN A 76 16.67 -11.92 7.98
CA ASN A 76 18.12 -12.24 8.00
C ASN A 76 18.72 -12.23 9.42
N GLY A 77 17.96 -12.75 10.39
CA GLY A 77 18.35 -12.81 11.79
C GLY A 77 18.03 -11.58 12.66
N ALA A 78 17.71 -10.42 12.06
CA ALA A 78 17.26 -9.25 12.81
C ALA A 78 15.74 -9.30 13.02
N SER A 79 15.26 -9.05 14.23
CA SER A 79 13.83 -9.10 14.58
C SER A 79 13.26 -7.71 14.82
N VAL A 80 12.02 -7.51 14.36
CA VAL A 80 11.14 -6.42 14.76
C VAL A 80 9.90 -7.04 15.41
N CYS A 81 9.66 -6.66 16.68
CA CYS A 81 8.56 -7.20 17.47
C CYS A 81 7.50 -6.13 17.72
N TYR A 82 6.23 -6.55 17.73
CA TYR A 82 5.08 -5.68 17.93
C TYR A 82 4.21 -6.20 19.08
N ALA A 83 3.57 -5.28 19.79
CA ALA A 83 2.55 -5.61 20.79
C ALA A 83 1.34 -4.70 20.61
N TYR A 84 0.14 -5.27 20.85
CA TYR A 84 -1.12 -4.60 20.64
C TYR A 84 -1.99 -4.64 21.89
N ASP A 85 -2.84 -3.63 22.07
CA ASP A 85 -3.89 -3.64 23.06
C ASP A 85 -5.13 -4.44 22.59
N LYS A 86 -6.18 -4.47 23.41
CA LYS A 86 -7.43 -5.17 23.09
C LYS A 86 -8.19 -4.54 21.92
N ALA A 87 -8.01 -3.26 21.67
CA ALA A 87 -8.60 -2.54 20.55
C ALA A 87 -7.80 -2.68 19.24
N GLY A 88 -6.64 -3.36 19.27
CA GLY A 88 -5.76 -3.53 18.12
C GLY A 88 -4.88 -2.30 17.87
N ASN A 89 -4.67 -1.43 18.85
CA ASN A 89 -3.67 -0.38 18.73
C ASN A 89 -2.27 -0.97 19.01
N ARG A 90 -1.28 -0.65 18.18
CA ARG A 90 0.11 -1.05 18.40
C ARG A 90 0.69 -0.23 19.55
N ILE A 91 0.81 -0.82 20.74
CA ILE A 91 1.32 -0.14 21.94
C ILE A 91 2.83 -0.17 22.06
N ARG A 92 3.50 -1.06 21.31
CA ARG A 92 4.95 -1.20 21.32
C ARG A 92 5.49 -1.75 20.01
N LYS A 93 6.63 -1.23 19.57
CA LYS A 93 7.53 -1.78 18.56
C LYS A 93 8.92 -1.89 19.17
N THR A 94 9.59 -3.02 18.96
CA THR A 94 10.97 -3.21 19.41
C THR A 94 11.81 -3.71 18.23
N ASP A 95 12.89 -3.03 17.94
CA ASP A 95 13.83 -3.37 16.87
C ASP A 95 15.29 -3.12 17.33
N ALA A 96 16.26 -3.16 16.43
CA ALA A 96 17.67 -2.95 16.73
C ALA A 96 17.99 -1.53 17.25
N GLN A 97 17.13 -0.54 16.99
CA GLN A 97 17.24 0.84 17.44
C GLN A 97 16.69 1.01 18.87
N GLY A 98 15.93 0.04 19.37
CA GLY A 98 15.35 0.02 20.69
C GLY A 98 13.84 -0.13 20.72
N GLU A 99 13.23 0.34 21.80
CA GLU A 99 11.78 0.24 22.02
C GLU A 99 11.09 1.57 21.69
N THR A 100 10.06 1.51 20.85
CA THR A 100 9.10 2.61 20.60
C THR A 100 7.79 2.29 21.30
N ARG A 101 7.26 3.23 22.04
CA ARG A 101 5.98 3.15 22.76
C ARG A 101 4.95 4.07 22.13
N TYR A 102 3.70 3.64 22.13
CA TYR A 102 2.58 4.36 21.56
C TYR A 102 1.47 4.51 22.58
N LEU A 103 0.97 5.72 22.74
CA LEU A 103 -0.13 6.04 23.67
C LEU A 103 -1.36 6.49 22.88
N TYR A 104 -2.52 5.97 23.25
CA TYR A 104 -3.79 6.23 22.57
C TYR A 104 -4.83 6.81 23.51
N ASN A 105 -5.76 7.59 22.98
CA ASN A 105 -6.96 7.99 23.69
C ASN A 105 -8.10 6.97 23.50
N GLU A 106 -9.26 7.24 24.13
CA GLU A 106 -10.45 6.36 24.10
C GLU A 106 -11.04 6.18 22.69
N LYS A 107 -10.67 7.02 21.70
CA LYS A 107 -11.08 6.92 20.30
C LYS A 107 -10.07 6.16 19.42
N ASN A 108 -9.10 5.46 20.01
CA ASN A 108 -8.00 4.81 19.30
C ASN A 108 -7.11 5.78 18.50
N GLN A 109 -7.12 7.08 18.82
CA GLN A 109 -6.25 8.09 18.23
C GLN A 109 -4.88 8.03 18.92
N LEU A 110 -3.81 7.94 18.14
CA LEU A 110 -2.43 7.98 18.64
C LEU A 110 -2.13 9.39 19.15
N VAL A 111 -1.94 9.57 20.45
CA VAL A 111 -1.64 10.88 21.04
C VAL A 111 -0.16 11.10 21.27
N GLU A 112 0.60 10.01 21.42
CA GLU A 112 2.04 10.08 21.62
C GLU A 112 2.76 8.86 21.07
N GLU A 113 3.93 9.08 20.45
CA GLU A 113 4.91 8.08 20.05
C GLU A 113 6.25 8.46 20.70
N GLU A 114 6.82 7.56 21.49
CA GLU A 114 8.11 7.76 22.16
C GLU A 114 9.09 6.68 21.71
N SER A 115 10.16 7.08 21.05
CA SER A 115 11.26 6.24 20.61
C SER A 115 12.57 6.68 21.28
N PRO A 116 13.66 5.89 21.22
CA PRO A 116 14.98 6.32 21.71
C PRO A 116 15.52 7.57 21.01
N ALA A 117 15.07 7.83 19.78
CA ALA A 117 15.55 8.95 18.97
C ALA A 117 14.68 10.21 19.10
N ASP A 118 13.38 10.05 19.34
CA ASP A 118 12.44 11.17 19.27
C ASP A 118 11.15 10.88 20.03
N ARG A 119 10.44 11.95 20.41
CA ARG A 119 9.09 11.91 20.97
C ARG A 119 8.18 12.76 20.14
N LYS A 120 7.10 12.14 19.62
CA LYS A 120 6.09 12.79 18.80
C LYS A 120 4.77 12.91 19.54
N GLN A 121 4.08 14.02 19.36
CA GLN A 121 2.74 14.28 19.88
C GLN A 121 1.79 14.62 18.74
N PHE A 122 0.55 14.14 18.83
CA PHE A 122 -0.43 14.26 17.77
C PHE A 122 -1.71 14.93 18.27
N SER A 123 -2.27 15.81 17.45
CA SER A 123 -3.56 16.46 17.68
C SER A 123 -4.51 16.16 16.52
N TYR A 124 -5.81 16.08 16.81
CA TYR A 124 -6.83 15.66 15.88
C TYR A 124 -7.94 16.70 15.73
N ASP A 125 -8.55 16.74 14.55
CA ASP A 125 -9.80 17.47 14.36
C ASP A 125 -11.00 16.64 14.89
N ARG A 126 -12.22 17.22 14.75
CA ARG A 126 -13.45 16.56 15.22
C ARG A 126 -13.83 15.33 14.40
N GLN A 127 -13.33 15.20 13.18
CA GLN A 127 -13.59 14.09 12.26
C GLN A 127 -12.53 12.97 12.40
N GLY A 128 -11.54 13.14 13.30
CA GLY A 128 -10.50 12.15 13.56
C GLY A 128 -9.32 12.20 12.57
N GLY A 129 -9.14 13.29 11.84
CA GLY A 129 -7.91 13.53 11.06
C GLY A 129 -6.81 14.12 11.93
N ILE A 130 -5.56 13.67 11.77
CA ILE A 130 -4.39 14.29 12.41
C ILE A 130 -4.19 15.69 11.81
N ILE A 131 -4.25 16.73 12.65
CA ILE A 131 -4.02 18.12 12.21
C ILE A 131 -2.64 18.64 12.58
N GLU A 132 -2.00 18.03 13.57
CA GLU A 132 -0.67 18.41 14.03
C GLU A 132 0.13 17.18 14.46
N GLU A 133 1.38 17.11 14.04
CA GLU A 133 2.41 16.23 14.56
C GLU A 133 3.58 17.12 15.04
N LYS A 134 3.91 17.02 16.32
CA LYS A 134 4.98 17.78 16.94
C LYS A 134 6.09 16.84 17.40
N ASN A 135 7.31 17.14 17.01
CA ASN A 135 8.51 16.40 17.39
C ASN A 135 9.68 17.36 17.73
N ALA A 136 10.88 16.82 17.97
CA ALA A 136 12.07 17.62 18.27
C ALA A 136 12.51 18.52 17.11
N ALA A 137 12.23 18.16 15.86
CA ALA A 137 12.58 18.94 14.67
C ALA A 137 11.61 20.11 14.40
N GLY A 138 10.37 20.04 14.93
CA GLY A 138 9.38 21.08 14.74
C GLY A 138 7.94 20.58 14.74
N ILE A 139 7.10 21.26 13.97
CA ILE A 139 5.68 20.96 13.86
C ILE A 139 5.34 20.71 12.39
N ARG A 140 4.66 19.59 12.13
CA ARG A 140 4.04 19.27 10.85
C ARG A 140 2.53 19.48 10.95
N LEU A 141 1.96 20.22 10.01
CA LEU A 141 0.54 20.59 10.01
C LEU A 141 -0.19 19.93 8.86
N PHE A 142 -1.42 19.51 9.13
CA PHE A 142 -2.29 18.85 8.15
C PHE A 142 -3.63 19.57 8.06
N SER A 143 -4.19 19.67 6.86
CA SER A 143 -5.50 20.27 6.63
C SER A 143 -6.36 19.32 5.78
N TYR A 144 -7.66 19.34 6.04
CA TYR A 144 -8.63 18.48 5.37
C TYR A 144 -9.80 19.31 4.83
N ASN A 145 -10.44 18.81 3.78
CA ASN A 145 -11.70 19.36 3.30
C ASN A 145 -12.90 18.75 4.04
N SER A 146 -14.13 19.19 3.69
CA SER A 146 -15.36 18.69 4.30
C SER A 146 -15.66 17.19 4.01
N ARG A 147 -14.96 16.59 3.03
CA ARG A 147 -15.03 15.15 2.74
C ARG A 147 -13.94 14.36 3.47
N HIS A 148 -13.23 14.98 4.41
CA HIS A 148 -12.14 14.37 5.18
C HIS A 148 -10.93 13.95 4.32
N GLN A 149 -10.73 14.59 3.17
CA GLN A 149 -9.58 14.36 2.30
C GLN A 149 -8.46 15.34 2.66
N GLN A 150 -7.22 14.87 2.77
CA GLN A 150 -6.05 15.68 3.12
C GLN A 150 -5.71 16.65 1.98
N THR A 151 -5.91 17.95 2.21
CA THR A 151 -5.71 18.99 1.19
C THR A 151 -4.37 19.68 1.27
N ARG A 152 -3.75 19.72 2.45
CA ARG A 152 -2.45 20.37 2.65
C ARG A 152 -1.66 19.70 3.76
N VAL A 153 -0.36 19.57 3.54
CA VAL A 153 0.63 19.25 4.56
C VAL A 153 1.72 20.30 4.52
N GLU A 154 2.09 20.83 5.68
CA GLU A 154 3.25 21.68 5.86
C GLU A 154 4.20 20.96 6.81
N THR A 155 5.40 20.65 6.32
CA THR A 155 6.39 19.91 7.09
C THR A 155 7.10 20.82 8.09
N GLU A 156 7.79 20.25 9.06
CA GLU A 156 8.62 20.94 10.05
C GLU A 156 9.75 21.80 9.43
N THR A 157 10.11 21.51 8.16
CA THR A 157 11.08 22.28 7.39
C THR A 157 10.45 23.42 6.59
N GLY A 158 9.12 23.58 6.65
CA GLY A 158 8.36 24.57 5.87
C GLY A 158 8.08 24.15 4.43
N SER A 159 8.39 22.90 4.05
CA SER A 159 7.97 22.37 2.75
C SER A 159 6.47 22.11 2.74
N VAL A 160 5.83 22.38 1.60
CA VAL A 160 4.38 22.34 1.47
C VAL A 160 3.96 21.36 0.38
N GLN A 161 3.02 20.47 0.73
CA GLN A 161 2.27 19.65 -0.22
C GLN A 161 0.81 20.08 -0.22
N GLU A 162 0.23 20.27 -1.42
CA GLU A 162 -1.21 20.52 -1.59
C GLU A 162 -1.81 19.48 -2.51
N ASN A 163 -3.00 19.00 -2.16
CA ASN A 163 -3.73 17.96 -2.89
C ASN A 163 -5.09 18.50 -3.33
N ARG A 164 -5.46 18.24 -4.58
CA ARG A 164 -6.80 18.53 -5.11
C ARG A 164 -7.47 17.27 -5.61
N TYR A 165 -8.76 17.18 -5.38
CA TYR A 165 -9.56 15.99 -5.61
C TYR A 165 -10.70 16.30 -6.58
N ASP A 166 -11.02 15.33 -7.43
CA ASP A 166 -12.15 15.38 -8.35
C ASP A 166 -13.48 15.05 -7.64
N ALA A 167 -14.56 14.95 -8.41
CA ALA A 167 -15.88 14.64 -7.90
C ALA A 167 -16.00 13.20 -7.35
N GLU A 168 -15.19 12.27 -7.86
CA GLU A 168 -15.11 10.88 -7.42
C GLU A 168 -14.24 10.69 -6.18
N GLY A 169 -13.51 11.75 -5.79
CA GLY A 169 -12.62 11.76 -4.62
C GLY A 169 -11.20 11.31 -4.93
N LEU A 170 -10.84 11.17 -6.18
CA LEU A 170 -9.48 10.83 -6.60
C LEU A 170 -8.62 12.09 -6.68
N ARG A 171 -7.36 12.01 -6.25
CA ARG A 171 -6.40 13.11 -6.29
C ARG A 171 -5.95 13.38 -7.73
N PHE A 172 -6.54 14.38 -8.38
CA PHE A 172 -6.18 14.72 -9.74
C PHE A 172 -4.99 15.69 -9.85
N GLU A 173 -4.62 16.36 -8.76
CA GLU A 173 -3.49 17.29 -8.76
C GLU A 173 -2.76 17.26 -7.40
N LEU A 174 -1.44 17.30 -7.48
CA LEU A 174 -0.49 17.39 -6.39
C LEU A 174 0.45 18.56 -6.64
N LEU A 175 0.62 19.44 -5.64
CA LEU A 175 1.62 20.51 -5.66
C LEU A 175 2.62 20.25 -4.53
N GLU A 176 3.89 20.07 -4.87
CA GLU A 176 5.00 19.91 -3.92
C GLU A 176 5.91 21.14 -4.01
N ASN A 177 5.88 21.99 -2.99
CA ASN A 177 6.56 23.30 -3.00
C ASN A 177 6.23 24.15 -4.25
N GLY A 178 4.95 24.14 -4.67
CA GLY A 178 4.45 24.81 -5.87
C GLY A 178 4.74 24.11 -7.19
N ARG A 179 5.40 22.95 -7.18
CA ARG A 179 5.60 22.12 -8.38
C ARG A 179 4.39 21.23 -8.58
N ARG A 180 3.72 21.42 -9.69
CA ARG A 180 2.50 20.71 -10.03
C ARG A 180 2.79 19.35 -10.67
N THR A 181 2.02 18.33 -10.25
CA THR A 181 1.83 17.05 -10.94
C THR A 181 0.33 16.81 -11.07
N SER A 182 -0.14 16.50 -12.26
CA SER A 182 -1.55 16.13 -12.51
C SER A 182 -1.67 14.65 -12.80
N PHE A 183 -2.80 14.05 -12.42
CA PHE A 183 -3.09 12.63 -12.53
C PHE A 183 -4.37 12.39 -13.30
N VAL A 184 -4.38 11.37 -14.15
CA VAL A 184 -5.56 10.89 -14.87
C VAL A 184 -5.86 9.46 -14.45
N TYR A 185 -7.10 9.20 -14.05
CA TYR A 185 -7.57 7.88 -13.63
C TYR A 185 -8.64 7.34 -14.58
N HIS A 186 -8.77 6.03 -14.59
CA HIS A 186 -9.88 5.30 -15.21
C HIS A 186 -10.26 4.14 -14.28
N ASP A 187 -11.54 4.08 -13.91
CA ASP A 187 -12.06 3.10 -12.94
C ASP A 187 -11.25 3.05 -11.62
N GLY A 188 -10.77 4.22 -11.15
CA GLY A 188 -9.96 4.35 -9.95
C GLY A 188 -8.49 3.97 -10.11
N GLU A 189 -8.06 3.49 -11.28
CA GLU A 189 -6.67 3.14 -11.56
C GLU A 189 -5.94 4.27 -12.26
N LEU A 190 -4.70 4.55 -11.84
CA LEU A 190 -3.86 5.60 -12.40
C LEU A 190 -3.40 5.22 -13.81
N LEU A 191 -3.78 6.02 -14.81
CA LEU A 191 -3.36 5.84 -16.21
C LEU A 191 -2.22 6.74 -16.61
N GLN A 192 -2.14 7.94 -15.99
CA GLN A 192 -1.18 8.94 -16.43
C GLN A 192 -0.87 9.90 -15.31
N GLU A 193 0.39 10.34 -15.26
CA GLU A 193 0.81 11.54 -14.56
C GLU A 193 1.54 12.48 -15.51
N GLU A 194 1.38 13.77 -15.26
CA GLU A 194 2.09 14.83 -15.98
C GLU A 194 2.70 15.78 -14.96
N GLY A 195 4.02 15.76 -14.89
CA GLY A 195 4.82 16.54 -13.97
C GLY A 195 5.48 17.74 -14.63
N ARG A 196 6.62 18.12 -14.08
CA ARG A 196 7.43 19.25 -14.54
C ARG A 196 7.90 19.06 -15.98
N GLU A 197 8.00 20.16 -16.75
CA GLU A 197 8.50 20.17 -18.13
C GLU A 197 7.64 19.38 -19.14
N GLU A 198 6.31 19.28 -18.87
CA GLU A 198 5.40 18.52 -19.71
C GLU A 198 5.80 17.03 -19.85
N GLN A 199 6.63 16.53 -18.93
CA GLN A 199 7.04 15.15 -18.92
C GLN A 199 5.89 14.26 -18.50
N LYS A 200 5.32 13.63 -19.49
CA LYS A 200 4.16 12.74 -19.35
C LYS A 200 4.61 11.31 -19.10
N THR A 201 4.12 10.71 -18.04
CA THR A 201 4.25 9.28 -17.76
C THR A 201 2.90 8.61 -18.02
N SER A 202 2.87 7.63 -18.91
CA SER A 202 1.68 6.80 -19.15
C SER A 202 1.89 5.42 -18.56
N TYR A 203 0.93 4.94 -17.80
CA TYR A 203 0.99 3.65 -17.12
C TYR A 203 0.26 2.58 -17.92
N HIS A 204 0.81 1.38 -17.92
CA HIS A 204 0.25 0.21 -18.56
C HIS A 204 -0.20 -0.76 -17.47
N LEU A 205 -1.51 -1.05 -17.48
CA LEU A 205 -2.15 -1.90 -16.50
C LEU A 205 -2.35 -3.31 -17.07
N GLY A 206 -2.16 -4.30 -16.22
CA GLY A 206 -2.45 -5.71 -16.47
C GLY A 206 -3.09 -6.31 -15.23
N ALA A 207 -2.44 -7.29 -14.58
CA ALA A 207 -2.84 -7.76 -13.25
C ALA A 207 -2.47 -6.78 -12.12
N GLY A 208 -2.26 -5.52 -12.44
CA GLY A 208 -1.83 -4.38 -11.66
C GLY A 208 -1.01 -3.44 -12.51
N MET A 209 -0.15 -2.62 -11.91
CA MET A 209 0.76 -1.73 -12.64
C MET A 209 1.92 -2.54 -13.24
N GLU A 210 1.93 -2.74 -14.57
CA GLU A 210 2.93 -3.60 -15.25
C GLU A 210 4.13 -2.81 -15.79
N ALA A 211 3.89 -1.61 -16.34
CA ALA A 211 4.92 -0.80 -16.97
C ALA A 211 4.52 0.67 -16.98
N PHE A 212 5.49 1.52 -17.27
CA PHE A 212 5.22 2.91 -17.62
C PHE A 212 6.08 3.36 -18.79
N ARG A 213 5.58 4.36 -19.51
CA ARG A 213 6.25 4.98 -20.66
C ARG A 213 6.48 6.47 -20.40
N ARG A 214 7.72 6.93 -20.66
CA ARG A 214 8.10 8.34 -20.68
C ARG A 214 8.75 8.67 -22.03
N GLY A 215 8.08 9.48 -22.84
CA GLY A 215 8.49 9.69 -24.21
C GLY A 215 8.54 8.38 -24.98
N GLN A 216 9.72 7.99 -25.47
CA GLN A 216 9.93 6.71 -26.17
C GLN A 216 10.41 5.58 -25.26
N GLU A 217 10.79 5.88 -24.01
CA GLU A 217 11.33 4.92 -23.08
C GLU A 217 10.21 4.16 -22.36
N LEU A 218 10.29 2.84 -22.39
CA LEU A 218 9.41 1.92 -21.68
C LEU A 218 10.17 1.27 -20.53
N SER A 219 9.60 1.34 -19.32
CA SER A 219 10.13 0.72 -18.13
C SER A 219 9.10 -0.23 -17.53
N TYR A 220 9.57 -1.30 -16.90
CA TYR A 220 8.74 -2.39 -16.39
C TYR A 220 8.82 -2.48 -14.88
N TYR A 221 7.67 -2.68 -14.23
CA TYR A 221 7.56 -2.97 -12.81
C TYR A 221 7.75 -4.46 -12.54
N HIS A 222 8.57 -4.78 -11.55
CA HIS A 222 8.69 -6.12 -10.98
C HIS A 222 8.22 -6.05 -9.55
N ARG A 223 7.26 -6.90 -9.21
CA ARG A 223 6.52 -6.84 -7.95
C ARG A 223 6.71 -8.11 -7.14
N ASP A 224 6.61 -7.96 -5.83
CA ASP A 224 6.50 -9.10 -4.94
C ASP A 224 5.06 -9.64 -4.87
N GLU A 225 4.84 -10.57 -3.98
CA GLU A 225 3.54 -11.23 -3.75
C GLU A 225 2.46 -10.31 -3.17
N GLN A 226 2.84 -9.12 -2.69
CA GLN A 226 1.93 -8.09 -2.19
C GLN A 226 1.71 -6.97 -3.21
N LEU A 227 2.15 -7.18 -4.46
CA LEU A 227 2.13 -6.18 -5.52
C LEU A 227 3.03 -4.96 -5.26
N SER A 228 3.92 -5.03 -4.26
CA SER A 228 4.90 -3.98 -4.01
C SER A 228 5.96 -3.96 -5.10
N THR A 229 6.29 -2.79 -5.60
CA THR A 229 7.38 -2.63 -6.57
C THR A 229 8.71 -2.97 -5.89
N VAL A 230 9.39 -4.00 -6.35
CA VAL A 230 10.74 -4.38 -5.87
C VAL A 230 11.83 -3.94 -6.83
N PHE A 231 11.52 -3.90 -8.14
CA PHE A 231 12.39 -3.34 -9.18
C PHE A 231 11.62 -2.53 -10.21
N VAL A 232 12.32 -1.60 -10.82
CA VAL A 232 11.99 -1.05 -12.14
C VAL A 232 13.15 -1.34 -13.08
N THR A 233 12.86 -1.94 -14.24
CA THR A 233 13.87 -2.16 -15.29
C THR A 233 13.54 -1.34 -16.53
N ASP A 234 14.56 -1.06 -17.35
CA ASP A 234 14.36 -0.52 -18.68
C ASP A 234 14.02 -1.61 -19.71
N GLY A 235 13.87 -1.22 -20.98
CA GLY A 235 13.56 -2.13 -22.08
C GLY A 235 14.65 -3.16 -22.42
N GLN A 236 15.87 -2.97 -21.91
CA GLN A 236 17.00 -3.90 -22.03
C GLN A 236 17.08 -4.88 -20.86
N GLY A 237 16.25 -4.70 -19.82
CA GLY A 237 16.24 -5.52 -18.63
C GLY A 237 17.22 -5.09 -17.54
N GLU A 238 17.84 -3.90 -17.69
CA GLU A 238 18.72 -3.34 -16.68
C GLU A 238 17.91 -2.77 -15.51
N ILE A 239 18.30 -3.12 -14.28
CA ILE A 239 17.66 -2.61 -13.06
C ILE A 239 17.97 -1.12 -12.92
N ARG A 240 16.94 -0.30 -12.95
CA ARG A 240 17.03 1.16 -12.79
C ARG A 240 16.68 1.60 -11.36
N ASN A 241 15.70 0.94 -10.75
CA ASN A 241 15.32 1.17 -9.35
C ASN A 241 15.22 -0.15 -8.61
N SER A 242 15.53 -0.12 -7.30
CA SER A 242 15.40 -1.25 -6.38
C SER A 242 14.84 -0.78 -5.04
N TYR A 243 13.90 -1.54 -4.49
CA TYR A 243 13.20 -1.23 -3.24
C TYR A 243 13.15 -2.45 -2.33
N GLN A 244 13.24 -2.18 -1.04
CA GLN A 244 12.98 -3.16 0.03
C GLN A 244 12.10 -2.51 1.09
N TYR A 245 11.13 -3.27 1.61
CA TYR A 245 10.17 -2.80 2.61
C TYR A 245 10.15 -3.74 3.81
N ASP A 246 9.83 -3.19 4.99
CA ASP A 246 9.37 -4.00 6.11
C ASP A 246 7.92 -4.47 5.90
N ALA A 247 7.38 -5.25 6.83
CA ALA A 247 6.01 -5.75 6.71
C ALA A 247 4.96 -4.63 6.60
N PHE A 248 5.21 -3.45 7.19
CA PHE A 248 4.28 -2.31 7.15
C PHE A 248 4.56 -1.32 6.01
N GLY A 249 5.50 -1.62 5.11
CA GLY A 249 5.78 -0.79 3.93
C GLY A 249 6.75 0.36 4.17
N MET A 250 7.39 0.40 5.34
CA MET A 250 8.51 1.32 5.56
C MET A 250 9.68 0.90 4.68
N SER A 251 10.32 1.85 4.00
CA SER A 251 11.49 1.57 3.17
C SER A 251 12.69 1.17 4.03
N LEU A 252 13.24 -0.02 3.76
CA LEU A 252 14.48 -0.52 4.35
C LEU A 252 15.70 -0.25 3.47
N GLY A 253 15.45 0.01 2.17
CA GLY A 253 16.48 0.34 1.20
C GLY A 253 15.84 0.76 -0.12
N THR A 254 16.27 1.89 -0.62
CA THR A 254 15.82 2.44 -1.90
C THR A 254 17.02 2.90 -2.70
N THR A 255 17.07 2.48 -3.96
CA THR A 255 17.99 3.04 -4.95
C THR A 255 17.19 3.38 -6.18
N GLU A 256 17.18 4.64 -6.60
CA GLU A 256 16.43 5.14 -7.73
C GLU A 256 17.32 5.87 -8.74
N LYS A 257 17.20 5.47 -10.00
CA LYS A 257 17.72 6.19 -11.17
C LYS A 257 16.60 6.83 -11.99
N LEU A 258 15.37 6.36 -11.78
CA LEU A 258 14.15 6.87 -12.39
C LEU A 258 13.21 7.33 -11.29
N ASN A 259 12.63 8.52 -11.44
CA ASN A 259 11.57 8.96 -10.51
C ASN A 259 10.39 7.98 -10.58
N ASN A 260 9.94 7.46 -9.43
CA ASN A 260 8.85 6.51 -9.34
C ASN A 260 8.04 6.69 -8.06
N ARG A 261 6.72 6.87 -8.22
CA ARG A 261 5.79 6.97 -7.09
C ARG A 261 5.15 5.64 -6.71
N ILE A 262 5.12 4.67 -7.62
CA ILE A 262 4.43 3.39 -7.40
C ILE A 262 5.34 2.45 -6.62
N ARG A 263 5.04 2.28 -5.31
CA ARG A 263 5.93 1.55 -4.40
C ARG A 263 5.20 0.43 -3.66
N TYR A 264 5.15 0.44 -2.35
CA TYR A 264 4.54 -0.60 -1.50
C TYR A 264 3.08 -0.84 -1.87
N THR A 265 2.69 -2.10 -2.03
CA THR A 265 1.37 -2.58 -2.48
C THR A 265 0.86 -1.89 -3.76
N GLY A 266 1.77 -1.39 -4.62
CA GLY A 266 1.42 -0.70 -5.84
C GLY A 266 0.80 0.69 -5.64
N GLN A 267 0.92 1.28 -4.44
CA GLN A 267 0.33 2.57 -4.11
C GLN A 267 1.30 3.73 -4.37
N GLN A 268 0.73 4.93 -4.55
CA GLN A 268 1.48 6.16 -4.75
C GLN A 268 2.15 6.59 -3.44
N TYR A 269 3.45 6.75 -3.45
CA TYR A 269 4.24 7.28 -2.34
C TYR A 269 4.55 8.76 -2.56
N ASP A 270 4.26 9.58 -1.57
CA ASP A 270 4.57 10.99 -1.55
C ASP A 270 5.84 11.21 -0.70
N GLU A 271 6.97 11.47 -1.37
CA GLU A 271 8.28 11.58 -0.71
C GLU A 271 8.36 12.75 0.28
N LEU A 272 7.68 13.87 -0.01
CA LEU A 272 7.71 15.03 0.85
C LEU A 272 7.06 14.78 2.21
N THR A 273 6.00 13.97 2.23
CA THR A 273 5.25 13.65 3.45
C THR A 273 5.55 12.28 4.02
N GLU A 274 6.27 11.43 3.26
CA GLU A 274 6.60 10.04 3.60
C GLU A 274 5.35 9.17 3.83
N GLN A 275 4.28 9.46 3.08
CA GLN A 275 2.98 8.80 3.18
C GLN A 275 2.61 8.11 1.88
N TYR A 276 1.80 7.05 1.99
CA TYR A 276 1.14 6.43 0.86
C TYR A 276 -0.26 7.01 0.68
N TYR A 277 -0.59 7.41 -0.55
CA TYR A 277 -1.94 7.81 -0.94
C TYR A 277 -2.74 6.56 -1.31
N LEU A 278 -3.67 6.16 -0.46
CA LEU A 278 -4.58 5.04 -0.67
C LEU A 278 -5.99 5.52 -1.03
N ARG A 279 -6.09 6.47 -1.94
CA ARG A 279 -7.33 7.09 -2.44
C ARG A 279 -8.14 7.79 -1.34
N ALA A 280 -8.86 7.04 -0.50
CA ALA A 280 -9.69 7.63 0.56
C ALA A 280 -8.89 8.19 1.73
N ARG A 281 -7.76 7.57 2.05
CA ARG A 281 -6.93 7.94 3.22
C ARG A 281 -5.45 7.96 2.87
N TYR A 282 -4.68 8.65 3.71
CA TYR A 282 -3.22 8.57 3.73
C TYR A 282 -2.76 7.57 4.77
N TYR A 283 -1.82 6.72 4.40
CA TYR A 283 -1.21 5.72 5.23
C TYR A 283 0.22 6.12 5.60
N ASN A 284 0.54 6.10 6.90
CA ASN A 284 1.89 6.32 7.40
C ASN A 284 2.54 4.95 7.70
N PRO A 285 3.55 4.51 6.92
CA PRO A 285 4.16 3.19 7.11
C PRO A 285 5.01 3.10 8.37
N VAL A 286 5.56 4.22 8.87
CA VAL A 286 6.36 4.28 10.10
C VAL A 286 5.47 3.98 11.31
N ALA A 287 4.34 4.69 11.41
CA ALA A 287 3.35 4.45 12.45
C ALA A 287 2.55 3.16 12.20
N GLY A 288 2.50 2.66 10.95
CA GLY A 288 1.75 1.47 10.54
C GLY A 288 0.23 1.65 10.62
N ARG A 289 -0.24 2.90 10.37
CA ARG A 289 -1.65 3.26 10.52
C ARG A 289 -2.06 4.39 9.59
N PHE A 290 -3.37 4.55 9.41
CA PHE A 290 -3.94 5.67 8.67
C PHE A 290 -3.86 6.98 9.45
N MET A 291 -3.75 8.10 8.71
CA MET A 291 -3.74 9.46 9.24
C MET A 291 -5.13 9.97 9.61
N GLN A 292 -6.18 9.36 9.03
CA GLN A 292 -7.58 9.72 9.23
C GLN A 292 -8.37 8.53 9.75
N GLU A 293 -9.42 8.84 10.54
CA GLU A 293 -10.44 7.88 10.93
C GLU A 293 -11.20 7.38 9.70
N ASP A 294 -11.51 6.08 9.67
CA ASP A 294 -12.28 5.49 8.58
C ASP A 294 -13.75 5.89 8.68
N VAL A 295 -14.32 6.31 7.57
CA VAL A 295 -15.77 6.52 7.46
C VAL A 295 -16.52 5.19 7.28
N TYR A 296 -15.82 4.12 6.87
CA TYR A 296 -16.36 2.79 6.73
C TYR A 296 -16.11 1.95 7.98
N GLN A 297 -17.17 1.59 8.70
CA GLN A 297 -17.09 0.85 9.96
C GLN A 297 -17.07 -0.68 9.81
N GLY A 298 -16.94 -1.19 8.61
CA GLY A 298 -17.05 -2.63 8.30
C GLY A 298 -15.72 -3.41 8.33
N ASP A 299 -14.58 -2.76 8.60
CA ASP A 299 -13.25 -3.39 8.62
C ASP A 299 -12.63 -3.53 10.01
N GLY A 300 -13.46 -3.60 11.05
CA GLY A 300 -13.05 -3.77 12.43
C GLY A 300 -13.39 -2.58 13.33
N LEU A 301 -13.05 -2.68 14.61
CA LEU A 301 -13.38 -1.65 15.61
C LEU A 301 -12.33 -0.54 15.70
N ASN A 302 -11.12 -0.77 15.20
CA ASN A 302 -10.06 0.24 15.17
C ASN A 302 -10.03 0.89 13.80
N LEU A 303 -10.62 2.07 13.70
CA LEU A 303 -10.80 2.79 12.43
C LEU A 303 -9.51 3.41 11.86
N TYR A 304 -8.38 3.25 12.55
CA TYR A 304 -7.06 3.72 12.08
C TYR A 304 -6.13 2.56 11.70
N ALA A 305 -6.45 1.32 12.06
CA ALA A 305 -5.58 0.18 11.83
C ALA A 305 -5.46 -0.14 10.33
N TYR A 306 -4.23 -0.24 9.82
CA TYR A 306 -3.96 -0.73 8.48
C TYR A 306 -4.03 -2.26 8.47
N CYS A 307 -4.85 -2.81 7.58
CA CYS A 307 -4.99 -4.25 7.35
C CYS A 307 -5.24 -5.09 8.62
N GLY A 308 -5.87 -4.49 9.65
CA GLY A 308 -6.09 -5.15 10.94
C GLY A 308 -4.79 -5.59 11.62
N ASN A 309 -3.67 -4.90 11.39
CA ASN A 309 -2.31 -5.23 11.84
C ASN A 309 -1.75 -6.54 11.23
N ASN A 310 -2.25 -6.99 10.09
CA ASN A 310 -1.69 -8.08 9.29
C ASN A 310 -1.39 -7.64 7.86
N PRO A 311 -0.42 -6.75 7.67
CA PRO A 311 -0.09 -6.23 6.34
C PRO A 311 0.69 -7.24 5.48
N VAL A 312 1.08 -8.39 6.04
CA VAL A 312 1.76 -9.47 5.30
C VAL A 312 0.78 -10.25 4.42
N VAL A 313 -0.49 -10.35 4.85
CA VAL A 313 -1.54 -11.13 4.17
C VAL A 313 -2.54 -10.23 3.45
N TYR A 314 -2.73 -9.01 3.94
CA TYR A 314 -3.73 -8.08 3.45
C TYR A 314 -3.10 -6.80 2.92
N ASP A 315 -3.76 -6.19 1.93
CA ASP A 315 -3.57 -4.82 1.49
C ASP A 315 -4.89 -4.03 1.59
N ASP A 316 -4.84 -2.72 1.50
CA ASP A 316 -6.02 -1.85 1.40
C ASP A 316 -5.84 -0.86 0.25
N PRO A 317 -6.14 -1.27 -0.98
CA PRO A 317 -5.92 -0.42 -2.14
C PRO A 317 -6.87 0.77 -2.24
N SER A 318 -7.95 0.78 -1.49
CA SER A 318 -8.99 1.82 -1.53
C SER A 318 -8.89 2.82 -0.38
N GLY A 319 -8.17 2.48 0.67
CA GLY A 319 -8.16 3.23 1.93
C GLY A 319 -9.46 3.10 2.74
N TYR A 320 -10.33 2.10 2.44
CA TYR A 320 -11.56 1.81 3.17
C TYR A 320 -11.59 0.40 3.75
N LYS A 321 -11.09 -0.58 2.97
CA LYS A 321 -11.26 -1.98 3.35
C LYS A 321 -10.08 -2.81 2.90
N ARG A 322 -9.55 -3.58 3.85
CA ARG A 322 -8.53 -4.58 3.54
C ARG A 322 -9.07 -5.67 2.60
N LYS A 323 -8.21 -6.14 1.74
CA LYS A 323 -8.39 -7.31 0.89
C LYS A 323 -7.28 -8.30 1.18
N ALA A 324 -7.58 -9.61 1.11
CA ALA A 324 -6.50 -10.59 1.07
C ALA A 324 -5.66 -10.32 -0.17
N CYS A 325 -4.34 -10.35 -0.02
CA CYS A 325 -3.43 -10.24 -1.15
C CYS A 325 -3.83 -11.31 -2.17
N PRO A 326 -4.20 -10.97 -3.39
CA PRO A 326 -4.81 -11.92 -4.30
C PRO A 326 -3.85 -13.08 -4.52
N PRO A 327 -4.33 -14.34 -4.47
CA PRO A 327 -3.62 -15.39 -5.11
C PRO A 327 -3.58 -15.03 -6.60
N GLN A 328 -2.43 -14.58 -7.08
CA GLN A 328 -2.25 -14.32 -8.49
C GLN A 328 -2.35 -15.67 -9.20
N GLY A 329 -3.51 -16.00 -9.81
CA GLY A 329 -3.60 -17.19 -10.58
C GLY A 329 -4.89 -17.98 -10.62
N LYS A 330 -6.05 -17.38 -10.33
CA LYS A 330 -7.27 -17.86 -10.97
C LYS A 330 -7.47 -17.18 -12.32
N ILE A 331 -6.48 -17.26 -13.21
CA ILE A 331 -6.75 -17.30 -14.64
C ILE A 331 -7.29 -18.70 -14.87
N SER A 332 -8.59 -18.85 -14.99
CA SER A 332 -9.16 -20.08 -15.55
C SER A 332 -8.72 -20.13 -17.02
N GLU A 333 -7.63 -20.82 -17.30
CA GLU A 333 -7.37 -21.31 -18.65
C GLU A 333 -8.47 -22.30 -18.99
N SER A 334 -9.53 -21.82 -19.64
CA SER A 334 -10.34 -22.69 -20.47
C SER A 334 -9.55 -22.92 -21.74
N VAL A 335 -8.75 -23.98 -21.75
CA VAL A 335 -8.20 -24.52 -22.99
C VAL A 335 -9.37 -25.17 -23.72
N ASP A 336 -9.88 -24.50 -24.74
CA ASP A 336 -10.74 -25.17 -25.71
C ASP A 336 -9.86 -26.05 -26.62
N GLU A 337 -10.41 -27.15 -27.09
CA GLU A 337 -9.70 -28.15 -27.91
C GLU A 337 -9.19 -27.62 -29.26
N SER A 338 -9.23 -26.31 -29.51
CA SER A 338 -8.81 -25.68 -30.78
C SER A 338 -7.50 -24.88 -30.70
N GLY A 339 -6.81 -24.85 -29.56
CA GLY A 339 -5.42 -24.35 -29.46
C GLY A 339 -5.21 -22.85 -29.65
N THR A 340 -6.25 -22.01 -29.50
CA THR A 340 -6.13 -20.55 -29.51
C THR A 340 -6.42 -19.98 -28.12
N SER A 341 -5.40 -19.37 -27.49
CA SER A 341 -5.54 -18.71 -26.18
C SER A 341 -6.33 -17.42 -26.31
N SER A 342 -7.53 -17.40 -25.77
CA SER A 342 -8.28 -16.16 -25.54
C SER A 342 -8.14 -15.75 -24.06
N VAL A 343 -7.57 -14.60 -23.81
CA VAL A 343 -7.47 -13.99 -22.48
C VAL A 343 -8.90 -13.64 -22.02
N ALA A 344 -9.42 -14.36 -21.06
CA ALA A 344 -10.68 -14.06 -20.43
C ALA A 344 -10.50 -12.83 -19.50
N LYS A 345 -11.30 -11.78 -19.71
CA LYS A 345 -11.36 -10.61 -18.83
C LYS A 345 -11.74 -11.03 -17.41
N PRO A 346 -11.12 -10.46 -16.37
CA PRO A 346 -11.52 -10.72 -15.00
C PRO A 346 -12.98 -10.29 -14.79
N ASN A 347 -13.74 -11.16 -14.15
CA ASN A 347 -15.14 -10.95 -13.83
C ASN A 347 -15.21 -9.87 -12.73
N HIS A 348 -15.43 -8.62 -13.12
CA HIS A 348 -15.71 -7.52 -12.21
C HIS A 348 -17.04 -7.77 -11.50
N GLY A 349 -16.95 -7.65 -10.20
CA GLY A 349 -17.88 -7.85 -9.15
C GLY A 349 -19.35 -7.65 -9.51
N GLN A 350 -20.15 -8.52 -8.91
CA GLN A 350 -21.61 -8.41 -8.87
C GLN A 350 -22.00 -6.98 -8.47
N GLY A 351 -22.54 -6.25 -9.43
CA GLY A 351 -23.20 -4.99 -9.17
C GLY A 351 -24.30 -5.21 -8.13
N PHE A 352 -24.32 -4.38 -7.12
CA PHE A 352 -25.46 -4.24 -6.25
C PHE A 352 -26.65 -3.83 -7.10
N SER A 353 -27.53 -4.78 -7.38
CA SER A 353 -28.87 -4.50 -7.86
C SER A 353 -29.59 -3.74 -6.76
N SER A 354 -29.77 -2.43 -6.93
CA SER A 354 -30.75 -1.66 -6.19
C SER A 354 -32.13 -2.23 -6.55
N LYS A 355 -32.65 -3.14 -5.73
CA LYS A 355 -34.08 -3.45 -5.76
C LYS A 355 -34.81 -2.17 -5.37
N GLY A 356 -35.33 -1.48 -6.37
CA GLY A 356 -36.25 -0.38 -6.18
C GLY A 356 -37.41 -0.85 -5.31
N TYR A 357 -37.59 -0.18 -4.19
CA TYR A 357 -38.77 -0.30 -3.36
C TYR A 357 -39.93 0.28 -4.15
N ASN A 358 -40.84 -0.58 -4.56
CA ASN A 358 -42.08 -0.20 -5.22
C ASN A 358 -43.19 -0.18 -4.14
N PRO A 359 -43.67 0.98 -3.66
CA PRO A 359 -44.72 1.03 -2.66
C PRO A 359 -46.03 0.57 -3.29
N LYS A 360 -46.73 -0.32 -2.58
CA LYS A 360 -48.10 -0.75 -2.96
C LYS A 360 -49.05 0.45 -2.91
N PRO A 361 -50.05 0.54 -3.79
CA PRO A 361 -51.04 1.60 -3.77
C PRO A 361 -51.90 1.49 -2.52
N GLY A 362 -51.86 2.49 -1.65
CA GLY A 362 -52.74 2.57 -0.47
C GLY A 362 -52.17 3.18 0.81
N GLU A 363 -50.89 3.39 0.95
CA GLU A 363 -50.35 4.04 2.16
C GLU A 363 -50.22 5.56 1.99
N ARG A 364 -51.08 6.30 2.71
CA ARG A 364 -51.07 7.75 2.78
C ARG A 364 -49.97 8.22 3.76
N THR A 365 -49.07 9.02 3.28
CA THR A 365 -48.18 9.86 4.05
C THR A 365 -49.00 10.84 4.92
N ARG A 366 -48.73 10.87 6.23
CA ARG A 366 -48.99 12.01 7.13
C ARG A 366 -47.66 12.68 7.41
N ASP A 367 -47.38 13.73 6.78
CA ASP A 367 -47.66 15.15 6.92
C ASP A 367 -47.05 15.85 8.11
N GLN A 368 -46.14 16.75 7.76
CA GLN A 368 -45.84 18.09 8.28
C GLN A 368 -46.42 18.46 9.64
N ARG A 369 -45.54 18.93 10.52
CA ARG A 369 -45.52 20.27 11.20
C ARG A 369 -44.58 20.24 12.41
N LEU A 370 -43.61 21.00 12.40
CA LEU A 370 -43.11 22.19 13.10
C LEU A 370 -41.58 22.16 13.08
#